data_5d93f66584b6741989461ad86c6ee7e3
#
_entry.id   5d93f66584b6741989461ad86c6ee7e3
#
_cell.length_a   1.000
_cell.length_b   1.000
_cell.length_c   1.000
_cell.angle_alpha   90.00
_cell.angle_beta   90.00
_cell.angle_gamma   90.00
#
_symmetry.space_group_name_H-M   'P 1'
#
loop_
_entity.id
_entity.type
_entity.pdbx_description
1 polymer ?
#
loop_
_entity_poly.entity_id
_entity_poly.type
_entity_poly.pdbx_seq_one_letter_code
_entity_poly.pdbx_strand_id
1 'polypeptide(L)'
;MMEHIMLYIRRILFMVRKEMLTTLKDPKSRIILIMPVIIQSLLFGYVASYNLDSVDYAVLDLSRSRYSEELIAELDGSGIFKRVATLGSTSQIARFIDGREAGVVLVIGHDFADKITAGEIAPVQVITDGRNTMTSSIASGYISAVAAAYNSRLHGGHQLLHIDPVAWYNPNLISRWGFLASLLPMVSLTQVMILAGLSVARERENGTFDQLMVTPLLPMEILIGKAVPPLLIGMVQSFIVLTIAVAWFKVALVGSLFTLALVMAVFLLSCVGIGLSISAVAKNMQQVIVYNFVVLLPIMLLSGMATPVRNMPTVLQYFTYINPMRFAIDGVRRVYIEGASLSMIASDFIPMLIVAAVTMPLAAWMFRHKLG
;
A
#
# COMPACT_ATOMS: atom_id res chain seq x y z
N MET A 1 46.65 -6.29 11.43
CA MET A 1 45.30 -6.59 10.91
C MET A 1 44.23 -5.94 11.77
N MET A 2 44.22 -6.13 13.10
CA MET A 2 43.20 -5.59 14.04
C MET A 2 43.16 -4.05 14.07
N GLU A 3 44.31 -3.39 14.05
CA GLU A 3 44.42 -1.91 14.00
C GLU A 3 43.83 -1.31 12.71
N HIS A 4 44.08 -1.94 11.55
CA HIS A 4 43.50 -1.50 10.28
C HIS A 4 41.98 -1.63 10.25
N ILE A 5 41.42 -2.71 10.83
CA ILE A 5 39.97 -2.90 10.93
C ILE A 5 39.36 -1.86 11.88
N MET A 6 40.03 -1.60 13.01
CA MET A 6 39.56 -0.60 13.97
C MET A 6 39.57 0.81 13.38
N LEU A 7 40.59 1.15 12.61
CA LEU A 7 40.71 2.45 11.91
C LEU A 7 39.61 2.59 10.86
N TYR A 8 39.34 1.52 10.10
CA TYR A 8 38.26 1.46 9.10
C TYR A 8 36.88 1.71 9.72
N ILE A 9 36.55 0.98 10.79
CA ILE A 9 35.29 1.15 11.52
C ILE A 9 35.15 2.56 12.09
N ARG A 10 36.23 3.11 12.68
CA ARG A 10 36.23 4.47 13.25
C ARG A 10 35.95 5.53 12.18
N ARG A 11 36.50 5.39 10.97
CA ARG A 11 36.29 6.32 9.84
C ARG A 11 34.81 6.25 9.40
N ILE A 12 34.24 5.06 9.25
CA ILE A 12 32.82 4.90 8.91
C ILE A 12 31.92 5.52 9.99
N LEU A 13 32.17 5.22 11.26
CA LEU A 13 31.39 5.79 12.37
C LEU A 13 31.46 7.30 12.41
N PHE A 14 32.65 7.88 12.15
CA PHE A 14 32.81 9.33 12.07
C PHE A 14 31.98 9.92 10.92
N MET A 15 32.00 9.29 9.75
CA MET A 15 31.22 9.71 8.59
C MET A 15 29.71 9.60 8.84
N VAL A 16 29.25 8.49 9.39
CA VAL A 16 27.85 8.29 9.80
C VAL A 16 27.41 9.37 10.79
N ARG A 17 28.25 9.63 11.82
CA ARG A 17 27.97 10.68 12.81
C ARG A 17 27.88 12.07 12.18
N LYS A 18 28.81 12.41 11.28
CA LYS A 18 28.79 13.68 10.54
C LYS A 18 27.48 13.84 9.77
N GLU A 19 27.09 12.84 8.97
CA GLU A 19 25.90 12.87 8.14
C GLU A 19 24.61 12.94 9.01
N MET A 20 24.55 12.14 10.09
CA MET A 20 23.43 12.19 11.04
C MET A 20 23.30 13.56 11.69
N LEU A 21 24.41 14.16 12.14
CA LEU A 21 24.39 15.48 12.74
C LEU A 21 24.00 16.57 11.75
N THR A 22 24.46 16.49 10.51
CA THR A 22 24.10 17.44 9.44
C THR A 22 22.59 17.37 9.16
N THR A 23 22.01 16.17 9.17
CA THR A 23 20.59 15.98 8.89
C THR A 23 19.71 16.34 10.09
N LEU A 24 20.14 16.03 11.33
CA LEU A 24 19.30 16.17 12.52
C LEU A 24 19.49 17.50 13.29
N LYS A 25 20.60 18.23 13.10
CA LYS A 25 20.81 19.50 13.80
C LYS A 25 19.96 20.64 13.24
N ASP A 26 19.63 20.61 11.96
CA ASP A 26 18.76 21.62 11.37
C ASP A 26 17.29 21.38 11.77
N PRO A 27 16.63 22.35 12.47
CA PRO A 27 15.25 22.21 12.87
C PRO A 27 14.29 22.04 11.71
N LYS A 28 14.57 22.66 10.56
CA LYS A 28 13.74 22.53 9.34
C LYS A 28 13.80 21.12 8.79
N SER A 29 15.00 20.52 8.75
CA SER A 29 15.18 19.14 8.31
C SER A 29 14.43 18.16 9.21
N ARG A 30 14.43 18.34 10.53
CA ARG A 30 13.65 17.49 11.45
C ARG A 30 12.16 17.51 11.17
N ILE A 31 11.59 18.70 10.93
CA ILE A 31 10.17 18.84 10.60
C ILE A 31 9.86 18.15 9.27
N ILE A 32 10.69 18.35 8.24
CA ILE A 32 10.53 17.73 6.92
C ILE A 32 10.64 16.20 6.98
N LEU A 33 11.41 15.65 7.91
CA LEU A 33 11.59 14.22 8.09
C LEU A 33 10.42 13.55 8.83
N ILE A 34 9.81 14.23 9.79
CA ILE A 34 8.82 13.62 10.69
C ILE A 34 7.38 13.97 10.25
N MET A 35 7.12 15.24 9.94
CA MET A 35 5.75 15.70 9.63
C MET A 35 5.10 15.01 8.44
N PRO A 36 5.78 14.82 7.29
CA PRO A 36 5.17 14.10 6.18
C PRO A 36 4.83 12.65 6.54
N VAL A 37 5.63 11.98 7.35
CA VAL A 37 5.39 10.60 7.79
C VAL A 37 4.10 10.52 8.60
N ILE A 38 3.93 11.42 9.57
CA ILE A 38 2.72 11.48 10.41
C ILE A 38 1.49 11.85 9.56
N ILE A 39 1.60 12.92 8.74
CA ILE A 39 0.49 13.39 7.92
C ILE A 39 0.06 12.32 6.92
N GLN A 40 1.01 11.70 6.20
CA GLN A 40 0.69 10.66 5.23
C GLN A 40 0.08 9.42 5.91
N SER A 41 0.62 9.00 7.06
CA SER A 41 0.08 7.85 7.79
C SER A 41 -1.35 8.08 8.27
N LEU A 42 -1.66 9.25 8.80
CA LEU A 42 -3.01 9.62 9.22
C LEU A 42 -3.94 9.77 8.00
N LEU A 43 -3.52 10.55 7.00
CA LEU A 43 -4.33 10.82 5.82
C LEU A 43 -4.68 9.54 5.08
N PHE A 44 -3.68 8.72 4.75
CA PHE A 44 -3.92 7.46 4.07
C PHE A 44 -4.64 6.43 4.94
N GLY A 45 -4.40 6.42 6.25
CA GLY A 45 -5.12 5.56 7.19
C GLY A 45 -6.63 5.86 7.25
N TYR A 46 -7.03 7.12 7.08
CA TYR A 46 -8.43 7.51 7.00
C TYR A 46 -9.02 7.32 5.59
N VAL A 47 -8.28 7.73 4.55
CA VAL A 47 -8.74 7.66 3.16
C VAL A 47 -8.85 6.22 2.66
N ALA A 48 -8.00 5.33 3.15
CA ALA A 48 -7.96 3.93 2.73
C ALA A 48 -9.01 3.02 3.37
N SER A 49 -10.02 3.58 4.00
CA SER A 49 -11.18 2.80 4.42
C SER A 49 -12.06 2.49 3.21
N TYR A 50 -11.78 1.37 2.54
CA TYR A 50 -12.64 0.80 1.50
C TYR A 50 -13.90 0.13 2.08
N ASN A 51 -14.15 0.24 3.38
CA ASN A 51 -15.41 -0.17 3.95
C ASN A 51 -16.47 0.86 3.55
N LEU A 52 -17.48 0.42 2.88
CA LEU A 52 -18.69 1.20 2.67
C LEU A 52 -19.43 1.25 4.01
N ASP A 53 -19.30 2.37 4.71
CA ASP A 53 -20.06 2.59 5.96
C ASP A 53 -21.55 2.67 5.65
N SER A 54 -21.93 3.19 4.47
CA SER A 54 -23.28 3.17 3.92
C SER A 54 -23.26 3.31 2.40
N VAL A 55 -24.22 2.66 1.75
CA VAL A 55 -24.50 2.77 0.31
C VAL A 55 -25.89 3.31 0.14
N ASP A 56 -26.00 4.52 -0.37
CA ASP A 56 -27.29 5.07 -0.76
C ASP A 56 -27.80 4.31 -2.00
N TYR A 57 -28.96 3.68 -1.89
CA TYR A 57 -29.55 2.94 -2.98
C TYR A 57 -31.01 3.32 -3.24
N ALA A 58 -31.45 3.16 -4.47
CA ALA A 58 -32.83 3.27 -4.87
C ALA A 58 -33.36 1.93 -5.35
N VAL A 59 -34.67 1.74 -5.24
CA VAL A 59 -35.32 0.51 -5.64
C VAL A 59 -36.40 0.83 -6.68
N LEU A 60 -36.41 0.06 -7.77
CA LEU A 60 -37.53 -0.01 -8.72
C LEU A 60 -38.17 -1.39 -8.60
N ASP A 61 -39.20 -1.50 -7.80
CA ASP A 61 -39.98 -2.73 -7.63
C ASP A 61 -41.22 -2.72 -8.55
N LEU A 62 -41.13 -3.48 -9.63
CA LEU A 62 -42.22 -3.66 -10.57
C LEU A 62 -43.11 -4.86 -10.19
N SER A 63 -42.60 -5.78 -9.37
CA SER A 63 -43.35 -6.95 -8.90
C SER A 63 -44.39 -6.62 -7.84
N ARG A 64 -44.06 -5.69 -6.93
CA ARG A 64 -44.89 -5.27 -5.80
C ARG A 64 -45.47 -6.47 -5.04
N SER A 65 -44.64 -7.48 -4.86
CA SER A 65 -45.05 -8.76 -4.25
C SER A 65 -44.47 -8.89 -2.85
N ARG A 66 -45.05 -9.82 -2.06
CA ARG A 66 -44.48 -10.16 -0.75
C ARG A 66 -43.00 -10.57 -0.85
N TYR A 67 -42.63 -11.32 -1.89
CA TYR A 67 -41.26 -11.78 -2.09
C TYR A 67 -40.28 -10.62 -2.40
N SER A 68 -40.70 -9.61 -3.17
CA SER A 68 -39.88 -8.44 -3.44
C SER A 68 -39.74 -7.57 -2.19
N GLU A 69 -40.82 -7.39 -1.40
CA GLU A 69 -40.75 -6.64 -0.14
C GLU A 69 -39.83 -7.31 0.88
N GLU A 70 -39.87 -8.64 1.01
CA GLU A 70 -38.97 -9.40 1.88
C GLU A 70 -37.49 -9.23 1.48
N LEU A 71 -37.16 -9.29 0.19
CA LEU A 71 -35.79 -9.07 -0.30
C LEU A 71 -35.29 -7.62 -0.02
N ILE A 72 -36.17 -6.64 -0.25
CA ILE A 72 -35.86 -5.22 0.04
C ILE A 72 -35.66 -5.01 1.54
N ALA A 73 -36.50 -5.62 2.37
CA ALA A 73 -36.36 -5.52 3.82
C ALA A 73 -35.07 -6.12 4.34
N GLU A 74 -34.51 -7.16 3.70
CA GLU A 74 -33.22 -7.69 4.04
C GLU A 74 -32.06 -6.75 3.68
N LEU A 75 -32.16 -6.07 2.54
CA LEU A 75 -31.19 -5.04 2.18
C LEU A 75 -31.23 -3.86 3.16
N ASP A 76 -32.43 -3.38 3.50
CA ASP A 76 -32.61 -2.32 4.50
C ASP A 76 -32.10 -2.74 5.89
N GLY A 77 -32.29 -4.00 6.26
CA GLY A 77 -31.84 -4.59 7.54
C GLY A 77 -30.34 -4.86 7.61
N SER A 78 -29.61 -4.82 6.49
CA SER A 78 -28.19 -5.14 6.44
C SER A 78 -27.28 -4.11 7.15
N GLY A 79 -27.80 -2.91 7.46
CA GLY A 79 -27.05 -1.80 8.06
C GLY A 79 -26.06 -1.10 7.11
N ILE A 80 -25.82 -1.65 5.91
CA ILE A 80 -24.94 -1.11 4.89
C ILE A 80 -25.72 -0.31 3.85
N PHE A 81 -26.90 -0.78 3.47
CA PHE A 81 -27.72 -0.15 2.44
C PHE A 81 -28.74 0.81 3.06
N LYS A 82 -28.69 2.07 2.60
CA LYS A 82 -29.64 3.10 3.00
C LYS A 82 -30.54 3.43 1.81
N ARG A 83 -31.82 3.07 1.91
CA ARG A 83 -32.78 3.36 0.86
C ARG A 83 -33.11 4.86 0.83
N VAL A 84 -32.78 5.53 -0.29
CA VAL A 84 -33.02 6.96 -0.51
C VAL A 84 -34.30 7.20 -1.30
N ALA A 85 -34.71 6.25 -2.15
CA ALA A 85 -35.95 6.38 -2.94
C ALA A 85 -36.48 5.03 -3.39
N THR A 86 -37.83 5.01 -3.61
CA THR A 86 -38.50 3.97 -4.38
C THR A 86 -38.97 4.59 -5.69
N LEU A 87 -38.49 4.06 -6.81
CA LEU A 87 -38.74 4.59 -8.14
C LEU A 87 -40.04 4.06 -8.70
N GLY A 88 -40.73 4.89 -9.45
CA GLY A 88 -41.99 4.51 -10.12
C GLY A 88 -41.79 4.04 -11.56
N SER A 89 -40.67 4.34 -12.19
CA SER A 89 -40.37 4.00 -13.59
C SER A 89 -38.87 3.91 -13.87
N THR A 90 -38.53 3.16 -14.92
CA THR A 90 -37.15 3.02 -15.40
C THR A 90 -36.51 4.35 -15.87
N SER A 91 -37.33 5.31 -16.33
CA SER A 91 -36.83 6.64 -16.75
C SER A 91 -36.21 7.44 -15.62
N GLN A 92 -36.56 7.13 -14.37
CA GLN A 92 -35.99 7.80 -13.19
C GLN A 92 -34.60 7.29 -12.82
N ILE A 93 -34.21 6.09 -13.27
CA ILE A 93 -32.93 5.45 -12.89
C ILE A 93 -31.74 6.36 -13.25
N ALA A 94 -31.71 6.85 -14.52
CA ALA A 94 -30.63 7.71 -15.00
C ALA A 94 -30.50 8.97 -14.14
N ARG A 95 -31.62 9.59 -13.74
CA ARG A 95 -31.60 10.79 -12.90
C ARG A 95 -30.93 10.55 -11.55
N PHE A 96 -31.25 9.43 -10.87
CA PHE A 96 -30.70 9.11 -9.55
C PHE A 96 -29.22 8.75 -9.63
N ILE A 97 -28.78 7.99 -10.64
CA ILE A 97 -27.36 7.64 -10.85
C ILE A 97 -26.56 8.86 -11.30
N ASP A 98 -27.03 9.60 -12.30
CA ASP A 98 -26.32 10.78 -12.84
C ASP A 98 -26.27 11.92 -11.81
N GLY A 99 -27.36 12.10 -11.06
CA GLY A 99 -27.46 13.08 -9.97
C GLY A 99 -26.66 12.70 -8.71
N ARG A 100 -26.08 11.49 -8.65
CA ARG A 100 -25.38 10.94 -7.47
C ARG A 100 -26.29 10.84 -6.23
N GLU A 101 -27.60 10.76 -6.44
CA GLU A 101 -28.56 10.61 -5.34
C GLU A 101 -28.59 9.15 -4.84
N ALA A 102 -28.24 8.19 -5.73
CA ALA A 102 -28.04 6.78 -5.38
C ALA A 102 -26.81 6.23 -6.08
N GLY A 103 -25.99 5.48 -5.35
CA GLY A 103 -24.83 4.75 -5.90
C GLY A 103 -25.23 3.43 -6.55
N VAL A 104 -26.41 2.90 -6.17
CA VAL A 104 -26.95 1.62 -6.65
C VAL A 104 -28.44 1.74 -6.88
N VAL A 105 -28.95 1.13 -7.96
CA VAL A 105 -30.38 0.94 -8.19
C VAL A 105 -30.66 -0.54 -8.34
N LEU A 106 -31.55 -1.06 -7.49
CA LEU A 106 -32.08 -2.42 -7.56
C LEU A 106 -33.36 -2.42 -8.39
N VAL A 107 -33.42 -3.24 -9.44
CA VAL A 107 -34.59 -3.38 -10.29
C VAL A 107 -35.14 -4.80 -10.16
N ILE A 108 -36.38 -4.92 -9.73
CA ILE A 108 -37.11 -6.18 -9.58
C ILE A 108 -38.20 -6.23 -10.64
N GLY A 109 -38.15 -7.24 -11.51
CA GLY A 109 -39.08 -7.39 -12.64
C GLY A 109 -40.50 -7.76 -12.22
N HIS A 110 -41.46 -7.55 -13.10
CA HIS A 110 -42.88 -7.91 -12.88
C HIS A 110 -43.11 -9.40 -12.60
N ASP A 111 -42.31 -10.26 -13.25
CA ASP A 111 -42.39 -11.72 -13.21
C ASP A 111 -41.65 -12.36 -12.03
N PHE A 112 -41.10 -11.53 -11.12
CA PHE A 112 -40.27 -11.99 -10.00
C PHE A 112 -41.00 -12.98 -9.08
N ALA A 113 -42.22 -12.64 -8.68
CA ALA A 113 -43.05 -13.51 -7.80
C ALA A 113 -43.47 -14.82 -8.47
N ASP A 114 -43.85 -14.74 -9.75
CA ASP A 114 -44.29 -15.90 -10.51
C ASP A 114 -43.15 -16.92 -10.68
N LYS A 115 -41.97 -16.43 -11.00
CA LYS A 115 -40.76 -17.26 -11.11
C LYS A 115 -40.35 -17.91 -9.80
N ILE A 116 -40.37 -17.15 -8.69
CA ILE A 116 -40.08 -17.72 -7.37
C ILE A 116 -41.07 -18.82 -7.00
N THR A 117 -42.35 -18.59 -7.22
CA THR A 117 -43.39 -19.60 -6.93
C THR A 117 -43.32 -20.84 -7.84
N ALA A 118 -42.86 -20.66 -9.08
CA ALA A 118 -42.62 -21.76 -10.02
C ALA A 118 -41.30 -22.52 -9.73
N GLY A 119 -40.46 -22.05 -8.81
CA GLY A 119 -39.11 -22.62 -8.57
C GLY A 119 -38.11 -22.32 -9.69
N GLU A 120 -38.37 -21.28 -10.48
CA GLU A 120 -37.54 -20.85 -11.58
C GLU A 120 -36.54 -19.75 -11.13
N ILE A 121 -35.52 -19.47 -11.97
CA ILE A 121 -34.56 -18.40 -11.70
C ILE A 121 -35.24 -17.05 -11.88
N ALA A 122 -35.40 -16.29 -10.80
CA ALA A 122 -35.93 -14.93 -10.79
C ALA A 122 -34.79 -13.90 -10.82
N PRO A 123 -34.48 -13.29 -11.97
CA PRO A 123 -33.37 -12.35 -12.07
C PRO A 123 -33.72 -11.02 -11.38
N VAL A 124 -32.74 -10.49 -10.64
CA VAL A 124 -32.77 -9.13 -10.09
C VAL A 124 -31.64 -8.36 -10.73
N GLN A 125 -31.94 -7.20 -11.33
CA GLN A 125 -30.92 -6.36 -11.95
C GLN A 125 -30.36 -5.37 -10.94
N VAL A 126 -29.02 -5.28 -10.87
CA VAL A 126 -28.30 -4.33 -10.05
C VAL A 126 -27.57 -3.35 -10.96
N ILE A 127 -27.98 -2.09 -10.93
CA ILE A 127 -27.36 -1.00 -11.70
C ILE A 127 -26.52 -0.18 -10.72
N THR A 128 -25.24 -0.03 -11.02
CA THR A 128 -24.29 0.67 -10.15
C THR A 128 -23.63 1.84 -10.87
N ASP A 129 -23.22 2.87 -10.12
CA ASP A 129 -22.47 3.99 -10.66
C ASP A 129 -21.03 3.57 -11.00
N GLY A 130 -20.77 3.27 -12.27
CA GLY A 130 -19.47 2.84 -12.77
C GLY A 130 -18.33 3.90 -12.64
N ARG A 131 -18.66 5.14 -12.33
CA ARG A 131 -17.65 6.20 -12.06
C ARG A 131 -16.84 5.89 -10.79
N ASN A 132 -17.41 5.19 -9.84
CA ASN A 132 -16.72 4.66 -8.66
C ASN A 132 -16.71 3.13 -8.68
N THR A 133 -15.80 2.57 -9.47
CA THR A 133 -15.71 1.12 -9.72
C THR A 133 -15.54 0.30 -8.45
N MET A 134 -14.79 0.81 -7.47
CA MET A 134 -14.54 0.08 -6.23
C MET A 134 -15.80 0.00 -5.37
N THR A 135 -16.47 1.12 -5.13
CA THR A 135 -17.76 1.17 -4.41
C THR A 135 -18.78 0.27 -5.09
N SER A 136 -18.88 0.33 -6.43
CA SER A 136 -19.78 -0.49 -7.21
C SER A 136 -19.52 -1.99 -7.08
N SER A 137 -18.25 -2.41 -7.13
CA SER A 137 -17.87 -3.83 -6.96
C SER A 137 -18.20 -4.36 -5.57
N ILE A 138 -17.90 -3.58 -4.53
CA ILE A 138 -18.16 -3.97 -3.14
C ILE A 138 -19.67 -4.03 -2.88
N ALA A 139 -20.44 -3.02 -3.33
CA ALA A 139 -21.88 -2.99 -3.21
C ALA A 139 -22.55 -4.17 -3.93
N SER A 140 -22.11 -4.49 -5.16
CA SER A 140 -22.61 -5.65 -5.90
C SER A 140 -22.30 -6.97 -5.17
N GLY A 141 -21.13 -7.08 -4.55
CA GLY A 141 -20.78 -8.25 -3.74
C GLY A 141 -21.69 -8.42 -2.52
N TYR A 142 -21.99 -7.34 -1.80
CA TYR A 142 -22.91 -7.36 -0.67
C TYR A 142 -24.35 -7.70 -1.10
N ILE A 143 -24.85 -7.12 -2.20
CA ILE A 143 -26.18 -7.45 -2.74
C ILE A 143 -26.27 -8.93 -3.11
N SER A 144 -25.20 -9.46 -3.75
CA SER A 144 -25.13 -10.89 -4.09
C SER A 144 -25.18 -11.79 -2.85
N ALA A 145 -24.50 -11.39 -1.76
CA ALA A 145 -24.53 -12.12 -0.49
C ALA A 145 -25.91 -12.09 0.16
N VAL A 146 -26.60 -10.93 0.17
CA VAL A 146 -27.97 -10.79 0.67
C VAL A 146 -28.93 -11.63 -0.16
N ALA A 147 -28.83 -11.58 -1.49
CA ALA A 147 -29.64 -12.38 -2.39
C ALA A 147 -29.47 -13.91 -2.19
N ALA A 148 -28.21 -14.33 -1.94
CA ALA A 148 -27.91 -15.73 -1.63
C ALA A 148 -28.52 -16.17 -0.29
N ALA A 149 -28.44 -15.33 0.75
CA ALA A 149 -29.04 -15.59 2.06
C ALA A 149 -30.57 -15.66 1.95
N TYR A 150 -31.19 -14.74 1.20
CA TYR A 150 -32.63 -14.75 0.93
C TYR A 150 -33.07 -16.02 0.19
N ASN A 151 -32.34 -16.41 -0.86
CA ASN A 151 -32.61 -17.62 -1.62
C ASN A 151 -32.56 -18.88 -0.72
N SER A 152 -31.59 -18.95 0.18
CA SER A 152 -31.48 -20.06 1.14
C SER A 152 -32.68 -20.18 2.06
N ARG A 153 -33.33 -19.09 2.45
CA ARG A 153 -34.52 -19.08 3.29
C ARG A 153 -35.77 -19.47 2.54
N LEU A 154 -35.93 -19.00 1.29
CA LEU A 154 -37.09 -19.33 0.45
C LEU A 154 -37.22 -20.84 0.22
N HIS A 155 -36.16 -21.57 0.08
CA HIS A 155 -36.14 -22.99 -0.20
C HIS A 155 -36.18 -23.86 1.08
N GLY A 156 -36.68 -23.32 2.21
CA GLY A 156 -36.97 -24.08 3.43
C GLY A 156 -35.75 -24.69 4.12
N GLY A 157 -34.60 -24.11 3.96
CA GLY A 157 -33.36 -24.51 4.69
C GLY A 157 -32.77 -25.86 4.27
N HIS A 158 -33.30 -26.53 3.23
CA HIS A 158 -32.64 -27.70 2.64
C HIS A 158 -31.44 -27.26 1.81
N GLN A 159 -30.43 -26.72 2.50
CA GLN A 159 -29.12 -26.51 1.90
C GLN A 159 -28.42 -27.87 1.80
N LEU A 160 -28.34 -28.41 0.59
CA LEU A 160 -27.46 -29.56 0.28
C LEU A 160 -25.98 -29.20 0.47
N LEU A 161 -25.65 -27.91 0.51
CA LEU A 161 -24.34 -27.34 0.76
C LEU A 161 -24.49 -26.06 1.59
N HIS A 162 -24.05 -26.09 2.86
CA HIS A 162 -23.87 -24.91 3.68
C HIS A 162 -22.45 -24.41 3.47
N ILE A 163 -22.28 -23.26 2.80
CA ILE A 163 -20.98 -22.61 2.65
C ILE A 163 -20.88 -21.59 3.78
N ASP A 164 -19.99 -21.88 4.73
CA ASP A 164 -19.66 -20.95 5.81
C ASP A 164 -18.35 -20.22 5.39
N PRO A 165 -18.43 -19.02 4.79
CA PRO A 165 -17.24 -18.32 4.33
C PRO A 165 -16.46 -17.79 5.52
N VAL A 166 -15.36 -18.45 5.88
CA VAL A 166 -14.44 -18.00 6.91
C VAL A 166 -13.26 -17.28 6.26
N ALA A 167 -13.16 -15.98 6.48
CA ALA A 167 -11.99 -15.22 6.07
C ALA A 167 -10.90 -15.36 7.15
N TRP A 168 -9.84 -16.09 6.84
CA TRP A 168 -8.70 -16.23 7.74
C TRP A 168 -7.94 -14.90 7.82
N TYR A 169 -7.34 -14.62 8.99
CA TYR A 169 -6.52 -13.44 9.30
C TYR A 169 -7.24 -12.09 9.31
N ASN A 170 -8.40 -11.96 8.68
CA ASN A 170 -9.23 -10.75 8.68
C ASN A 170 -10.72 -11.14 8.63
N PRO A 171 -11.28 -11.70 9.73
CA PRO A 171 -12.65 -12.22 9.76
C PRO A 171 -13.71 -11.20 9.37
N ASN A 172 -13.47 -9.93 9.70
CA ASN A 172 -14.37 -8.83 9.40
C ASN A 172 -14.15 -8.20 8.02
N LEU A 173 -13.22 -8.75 7.20
CA LEU A 173 -12.87 -8.26 5.86
C LEU A 173 -12.54 -6.75 5.83
N ILE A 174 -11.92 -6.23 6.90
CA ILE A 174 -11.58 -4.82 7.03
C ILE A 174 -10.41 -4.49 6.10
N SER A 175 -10.69 -3.89 4.95
CA SER A 175 -9.70 -3.54 3.92
C SER A 175 -8.58 -2.63 4.45
N ARG A 176 -8.87 -1.82 5.46
CA ARG A 176 -7.93 -0.92 6.13
C ARG A 176 -6.70 -1.66 6.69
N TRP A 177 -6.84 -2.88 7.18
CA TRP A 177 -5.73 -3.64 7.77
C TRP A 177 -4.60 -3.90 6.76
N GLY A 178 -4.95 -4.43 5.59
CA GLY A 178 -3.99 -4.70 4.52
C GLY A 178 -3.36 -3.44 3.96
N PHE A 179 -4.13 -2.34 3.91
CA PHE A 179 -3.64 -1.08 3.42
C PHE A 179 -2.66 -0.42 4.40
N LEU A 180 -3.00 -0.35 5.70
CA LEU A 180 -2.13 0.21 6.73
C LEU A 180 -0.80 -0.54 6.83
N ALA A 181 -0.82 -1.88 6.75
CA ALA A 181 0.42 -2.66 6.68
C ALA A 181 1.30 -2.22 5.50
N SER A 182 0.70 -1.95 4.33
CA SER A 182 1.42 -1.52 3.13
C SER A 182 1.94 -0.08 3.19
N LEU A 183 1.43 0.76 4.09
CA LEU A 183 1.94 2.12 4.29
C LEU A 183 3.36 2.13 4.86
N LEU A 184 3.75 1.11 5.64
CA LEU A 184 5.09 1.04 6.22
C LEU A 184 6.18 1.15 5.13
N PRO A 185 6.25 0.26 4.13
CA PRO A 185 7.22 0.38 3.07
C PRO A 185 6.98 1.58 2.17
N MET A 186 5.73 1.97 1.89
CA MET A 186 5.39 3.06 0.99
C MET A 186 5.92 4.41 1.47
N VAL A 187 5.62 4.77 2.70
CA VAL A 187 6.03 6.06 3.29
C VAL A 187 7.55 6.12 3.43
N SER A 188 8.15 5.03 3.93
CA SER A 188 9.59 4.95 4.14
C SER A 188 10.38 4.96 2.83
N LEU A 189 9.88 4.34 1.75
CA LEU A 189 10.49 4.38 0.41
C LEU A 189 10.75 5.80 -0.04
N THR A 190 9.69 6.63 -0.04
CA THR A 190 9.76 8.00 -0.55
C THR A 190 10.80 8.83 0.19
N GLN A 191 10.78 8.76 1.51
CA GLN A 191 11.67 9.53 2.36
C GLN A 191 13.13 9.08 2.23
N VAL A 192 13.37 7.77 2.28
CA VAL A 192 14.73 7.20 2.24
C VAL A 192 15.38 7.41 0.89
N MET A 193 14.65 7.27 -0.22
CA MET A 193 15.19 7.53 -1.55
C MET A 193 15.58 9.00 -1.73
N ILE A 194 14.76 9.95 -1.24
CA ILE A 194 15.08 11.37 -1.30
C ILE A 194 16.28 11.68 -0.42
N LEU A 195 16.34 11.17 0.82
CA LEU A 195 17.46 11.39 1.73
C LEU A 195 18.79 10.88 1.16
N ALA A 196 18.79 9.63 0.67
CA ALA A 196 19.95 9.02 0.06
C ALA A 196 20.37 9.78 -1.22
N GLY A 197 19.38 10.15 -2.04
CA GLY A 197 19.61 10.92 -3.26
C GLY A 197 20.21 12.30 -3.01
N LEU A 198 19.75 13.02 -2.00
CA LEU A 198 20.23 14.36 -1.67
C LEU A 198 21.60 14.34 -0.97
N SER A 199 22.05 13.21 -0.43
CA SER A 199 23.26 13.16 0.42
C SER A 199 24.53 13.60 -0.30
N VAL A 200 24.69 13.24 -1.60
CA VAL A 200 25.86 13.62 -2.41
C VAL A 200 25.59 14.88 -3.23
N ALA A 201 24.38 15.03 -3.75
CA ALA A 201 24.02 16.19 -4.54
C ALA A 201 24.15 17.50 -3.74
N ARG A 202 23.82 17.47 -2.44
CA ARG A 202 23.99 18.60 -1.53
C ARG A 202 25.46 19.00 -1.38
N GLU A 203 26.38 18.02 -1.27
CA GLU A 203 27.82 18.31 -1.17
C GLU A 203 28.37 18.86 -2.47
N ARG A 204 27.88 18.39 -3.64
CA ARG A 204 28.25 18.95 -4.94
C ARG A 204 27.79 20.40 -5.07
N GLU A 205 26.55 20.70 -4.72
CA GLU A 205 25.98 22.03 -4.81
C GLU A 205 26.66 23.02 -3.85
N ASN A 206 27.08 22.56 -2.68
CA ASN A 206 27.83 23.37 -1.71
C ASN A 206 29.33 23.45 -2.01
N GLY A 207 29.84 22.78 -3.05
CA GLY A 207 31.30 22.76 -3.40
C GLY A 207 32.15 22.01 -2.39
N THR A 208 31.56 21.22 -1.50
CA THR A 208 32.32 20.45 -0.47
C THR A 208 32.64 19.03 -0.93
N PHE A 209 32.14 18.63 -2.09
CA PHE A 209 32.39 17.30 -2.64
C PHE A 209 33.84 17.03 -2.93
N ASP A 210 34.56 18.02 -3.53
CA ASP A 210 35.97 17.89 -3.84
C ASP A 210 36.85 17.82 -2.57
N GLN A 211 36.42 18.51 -1.50
CA GLN A 211 37.08 18.40 -0.19
C GLN A 211 36.96 17.01 0.42
N LEU A 212 35.80 16.35 0.21
CA LEU A 212 35.59 14.97 0.64
C LEU A 212 36.52 14.01 -0.09
N MET A 213 36.79 14.29 -1.37
CA MET A 213 37.61 13.43 -2.21
C MET A 213 39.10 13.49 -1.93
N VAL A 214 39.60 14.59 -1.38
CA VAL A 214 41.03 14.70 -0.94
C VAL A 214 41.23 14.09 0.46
N THR A 215 40.17 13.64 1.13
CA THR A 215 40.32 12.92 2.41
C THR A 215 40.85 11.51 2.17
N PRO A 216 41.59 10.92 3.13
CA PRO A 216 42.14 9.57 3.02
C PRO A 216 41.08 8.50 3.30
N LEU A 217 39.86 8.69 2.76
CA LEU A 217 38.71 7.77 2.88
C LEU A 217 38.61 6.91 1.62
N LEU A 218 38.36 5.63 1.81
CA LEU A 218 38.06 4.74 0.70
C LEU A 218 36.66 5.02 0.15
N PRO A 219 36.41 4.86 -1.17
CA PRO A 219 35.07 5.06 -1.76
C PRO A 219 33.97 4.25 -1.06
N MET A 220 34.30 3.05 -0.58
CA MET A 220 33.36 2.21 0.19
C MET A 220 33.06 2.76 1.58
N GLU A 221 34.04 3.40 2.25
CA GLU A 221 33.83 4.07 3.54
C GLU A 221 32.87 5.25 3.39
N ILE A 222 33.03 6.02 2.32
CA ILE A 222 32.12 7.14 1.98
C ILE A 222 30.71 6.62 1.67
N LEU A 223 30.62 5.57 0.85
CA LEU A 223 29.32 4.98 0.47
C LEU A 223 28.56 4.46 1.69
N ILE A 224 29.21 3.66 2.54
CA ILE A 224 28.61 3.13 3.76
C ILE A 224 28.24 4.28 4.71
N GLY A 225 29.13 5.26 4.88
CA GLY A 225 28.88 6.43 5.70
C GLY A 225 27.67 7.24 5.26
N LYS A 226 27.38 7.29 3.96
CA LYS A 226 26.20 7.95 3.38
C LYS A 226 24.96 7.07 3.30
N ALA A 227 25.13 5.75 3.31
CA ALA A 227 24.01 4.80 3.25
C ALA A 227 23.34 4.59 4.62
N VAL A 228 24.14 4.53 5.69
CA VAL A 228 23.63 4.21 7.04
C VAL A 228 22.64 5.24 7.59
N PRO A 229 22.88 6.57 7.48
CA PRO A 229 21.94 7.56 8.01
C PRO A 229 20.53 7.50 7.40
N PRO A 230 20.31 7.48 6.07
CA PRO A 230 18.99 7.31 5.49
C PRO A 230 18.32 6.01 5.92
N LEU A 231 19.08 4.91 6.03
CA LEU A 231 18.57 3.62 6.50
C LEU A 231 18.06 3.71 7.93
N LEU A 232 18.83 4.26 8.85
CA LEU A 232 18.43 4.42 10.25
C LEU A 232 17.22 5.35 10.41
N ILE A 233 17.22 6.47 9.67
CA ILE A 233 16.08 7.40 9.68
C ILE A 233 14.83 6.69 9.13
N GLY A 234 14.94 5.94 8.03
CA GLY A 234 13.85 5.17 7.46
C GLY A 234 13.31 4.09 8.41
N MET A 235 14.17 3.44 9.18
CA MET A 235 13.76 2.50 10.23
C MET A 235 12.96 3.21 11.32
N VAL A 236 13.40 4.37 11.79
CA VAL A 236 12.65 5.17 12.77
C VAL A 236 11.30 5.61 12.21
N GLN A 237 11.26 6.05 10.96
CA GLN A 237 10.03 6.44 10.28
C GLN A 237 9.05 5.25 10.15
N SER A 238 9.53 4.07 9.77
CA SER A 238 8.72 2.83 9.74
C SER A 238 8.13 2.52 11.12
N PHE A 239 8.91 2.75 12.16
CA PHE A 239 8.44 2.55 13.54
C PHE A 239 7.37 3.57 13.95
N ILE A 240 7.46 4.82 13.48
CA ILE A 240 6.42 5.85 13.67
C ILE A 240 5.12 5.42 12.97
N VAL A 241 5.20 4.98 11.71
CA VAL A 241 4.04 4.47 10.94
C VAL A 241 3.40 3.28 11.66
N LEU A 242 4.20 2.31 12.12
CA LEU A 242 3.73 1.17 12.90
C LEU A 242 3.02 1.61 14.18
N THR A 243 3.60 2.55 14.92
CA THR A 243 3.01 3.06 16.16
C THR A 243 1.66 3.72 15.89
N ILE A 244 1.54 4.50 14.81
CA ILE A 244 0.27 5.09 14.40
C ILE A 244 -0.75 4.01 14.03
N ALA A 245 -0.34 2.98 13.27
CA ALA A 245 -1.22 1.88 12.88
C ALA A 245 -1.76 1.12 14.10
N VAL A 246 -0.90 0.82 15.08
CA VAL A 246 -1.29 0.07 16.29
C VAL A 246 -2.03 0.95 17.31
N ALA A 247 -1.49 2.12 17.65
CA ALA A 247 -2.02 2.95 18.72
C ALA A 247 -3.26 3.74 18.31
N TRP A 248 -3.27 4.29 17.07
CA TRP A 248 -4.36 5.16 16.59
C TRP A 248 -5.44 4.35 15.88
N PHE A 249 -5.07 3.55 14.88
CA PHE A 249 -6.02 2.77 14.09
C PHE A 249 -6.40 1.43 14.72
N LYS A 250 -5.78 1.05 15.84
CA LYS A 250 -6.05 -0.20 16.59
C LYS A 250 -5.86 -1.47 15.73
N VAL A 251 -4.98 -1.42 14.74
CA VAL A 251 -4.62 -2.58 13.92
C VAL A 251 -3.43 -3.26 14.58
N ALA A 252 -3.67 -4.39 15.24
CA ALA A 252 -2.64 -5.10 15.97
C ALA A 252 -1.63 -5.78 15.03
N LEU A 253 -0.34 -5.74 15.40
CA LEU A 253 0.70 -6.54 14.78
C LEU A 253 0.59 -7.97 15.30
N VAL A 254 0.28 -8.93 14.42
CA VAL A 254 0.15 -10.35 14.81
C VAL A 254 1.53 -11.03 14.87
N GLY A 255 2.43 -10.67 13.96
CA GLY A 255 3.74 -11.29 13.85
C GLY A 255 4.82 -10.66 14.73
N SER A 256 6.04 -11.15 14.57
CA SER A 256 7.20 -10.68 15.33
C SER A 256 7.66 -9.30 14.85
N LEU A 257 7.83 -8.37 15.80
CA LEU A 257 8.42 -7.07 15.54
C LEU A 257 9.84 -7.17 14.95
N PHE A 258 10.62 -8.15 15.41
CA PHE A 258 11.96 -8.39 14.87
C PHE A 258 11.92 -8.79 13.39
N THR A 259 11.01 -9.69 13.01
CA THR A 259 10.84 -10.12 11.62
C THR A 259 10.42 -8.93 10.75
N LEU A 260 9.47 -8.12 11.22
CA LEU A 260 9.03 -6.91 10.53
C LEU A 260 10.18 -5.91 10.34
N ALA A 261 10.96 -5.65 11.40
CA ALA A 261 12.12 -4.77 11.34
C ALA A 261 13.17 -5.27 10.34
N LEU A 262 13.38 -6.59 10.26
CA LEU A 262 14.32 -7.18 9.31
C LEU A 262 13.85 -7.01 7.85
N VAL A 263 12.56 -7.26 7.56
CA VAL A 263 11.99 -6.99 6.24
C VAL A 263 12.20 -5.53 5.85
N MET A 264 11.86 -4.61 6.74
CA MET A 264 12.04 -3.18 6.49
C MET A 264 13.50 -2.81 6.31
N ALA A 265 14.42 -3.36 7.09
CA ALA A 265 15.86 -3.06 6.96
C ALA A 265 16.41 -3.48 5.60
N VAL A 266 16.09 -4.68 5.12
CA VAL A 266 16.53 -5.19 3.80
C VAL A 266 15.89 -4.38 2.66
N PHE A 267 14.61 -4.07 2.78
CA PHE A 267 13.92 -3.21 1.82
C PHE A 267 14.55 -1.82 1.74
N LEU A 268 14.76 -1.17 2.89
CA LEU A 268 15.34 0.16 2.95
C LEU A 268 16.78 0.19 2.44
N LEU A 269 17.54 -0.90 2.62
CA LEU A 269 18.88 -1.03 2.03
C LEU A 269 18.83 -0.97 0.50
N SER A 270 17.84 -1.64 -0.11
CA SER A 270 17.60 -1.57 -1.57
C SER A 270 17.24 -0.14 -2.00
N CYS A 271 16.38 0.54 -1.23
CA CYS A 271 15.97 1.91 -1.51
C CYS A 271 17.14 2.90 -1.43
N VAL A 272 18.01 2.73 -0.43
CA VAL A 272 19.22 3.53 -0.27
C VAL A 272 20.15 3.33 -1.46
N GLY A 273 20.34 2.10 -1.92
CA GLY A 273 21.16 1.80 -3.11
C GLY A 273 20.64 2.52 -4.36
N ILE A 274 19.34 2.48 -4.60
CA ILE A 274 18.70 3.20 -5.71
C ILE A 274 18.89 4.71 -5.55
N GLY A 275 18.60 5.26 -4.36
CA GLY A 275 18.76 6.69 -4.09
C GLY A 275 20.20 7.21 -4.27
N LEU A 276 21.20 6.47 -3.79
CA LEU A 276 22.60 6.80 -4.00
C LEU A 276 23.01 6.71 -5.48
N SER A 277 22.48 5.76 -6.22
CA SER A 277 22.70 5.65 -7.67
C SER A 277 22.16 6.88 -8.40
N ILE A 278 20.95 7.35 -8.04
CA ILE A 278 20.37 8.60 -8.55
C ILE A 278 21.26 9.79 -8.18
N SER A 279 21.73 9.86 -6.95
CA SER A 279 22.62 10.92 -6.48
C SER A 279 23.95 10.99 -7.25
N ALA A 280 24.45 9.83 -7.66
CA ALA A 280 25.68 9.75 -8.46
C ALA A 280 25.50 10.34 -9.87
N VAL A 281 24.30 10.24 -10.47
CA VAL A 281 24.00 10.78 -11.80
C VAL A 281 23.66 12.26 -11.75
N ALA A 282 22.92 12.69 -10.75
CA ALA A 282 22.40 14.04 -10.64
C ALA A 282 23.51 15.08 -10.39
N LYS A 283 23.38 16.25 -11.02
CA LYS A 283 24.31 17.37 -10.87
C LYS A 283 23.96 18.31 -9.72
N ASN A 284 22.67 18.42 -9.40
CA ASN A 284 22.15 19.30 -8.35
C ASN A 284 20.96 18.66 -7.62
N MET A 285 20.50 19.28 -6.52
CA MET A 285 19.38 18.77 -5.72
C MET A 285 18.07 18.72 -6.50
N GLN A 286 17.82 19.64 -7.41
CA GLN A 286 16.59 19.65 -8.22
C GLN A 286 16.51 18.42 -9.15
N GLN A 287 17.63 18.07 -9.79
CA GLN A 287 17.68 16.85 -10.62
C GLN A 287 17.47 15.58 -9.81
N VAL A 288 17.98 15.53 -8.59
CA VAL A 288 17.73 14.39 -7.68
C VAL A 288 16.24 14.22 -7.44
N ILE A 289 15.52 15.31 -7.14
CA ILE A 289 14.09 15.27 -6.88
C ILE A 289 13.35 14.74 -8.12
N VAL A 290 13.65 15.28 -9.31
CA VAL A 290 13.01 14.86 -10.57
C VAL A 290 13.29 13.38 -10.86
N TYR A 291 14.54 12.93 -10.75
CA TYR A 291 14.91 11.55 -11.03
C TYR A 291 14.29 10.58 -9.99
N ASN A 292 14.22 10.99 -8.72
CA ASN A 292 13.50 10.21 -7.72
C ASN A 292 12.02 10.04 -8.10
N PHE A 293 11.31 11.09 -8.51
CA PHE A 293 9.92 10.98 -8.95
C PHE A 293 9.74 10.04 -10.14
N VAL A 294 10.63 10.12 -11.14
CA VAL A 294 10.61 9.25 -12.32
C VAL A 294 10.77 7.78 -11.94
N VAL A 295 11.56 7.47 -10.92
CA VAL A 295 11.79 6.10 -10.44
C VAL A 295 10.73 5.66 -9.43
N LEU A 296 10.29 6.55 -8.53
CA LEU A 296 9.29 6.25 -7.49
C LEU A 296 7.93 5.85 -8.07
N LEU A 297 7.44 6.57 -9.10
CA LEU A 297 6.13 6.31 -9.67
C LEU A 297 5.99 4.87 -10.21
N PRO A 298 6.90 4.36 -11.07
CA PRO A 298 6.86 2.96 -11.49
C PRO A 298 6.99 1.97 -10.32
N ILE A 299 7.88 2.23 -9.36
CA ILE A 299 8.05 1.37 -8.18
C ILE A 299 6.72 1.26 -7.42
N MET A 300 6.03 2.37 -7.18
CA MET A 300 4.75 2.38 -6.46
C MET A 300 3.63 1.69 -7.24
N LEU A 301 3.48 1.99 -8.54
CA LEU A 301 2.43 1.42 -9.37
C LEU A 301 2.59 -0.08 -9.56
N LEU A 302 3.83 -0.56 -9.77
CA LEU A 302 4.16 -1.97 -9.98
C LEU A 302 4.40 -2.75 -8.68
N SER A 303 4.07 -2.18 -7.53
CA SER A 303 4.28 -2.82 -6.22
C SER A 303 3.23 -3.86 -5.84
N GLY A 304 2.08 -3.88 -6.52
CA GLY A 304 0.96 -4.72 -6.13
C GLY A 304 0.06 -4.11 -5.03
N MET A 305 0.33 -2.86 -4.61
CA MET A 305 -0.46 -2.19 -3.58
C MET A 305 -1.83 -1.73 -4.10
N ALA A 306 -1.84 -1.00 -5.22
CA ALA A 306 -3.06 -0.46 -5.82
C ALA A 306 -3.77 -1.51 -6.70
N THR A 307 -3.00 -2.26 -7.48
CA THR A 307 -3.51 -3.30 -8.37
C THR A 307 -2.76 -4.59 -8.08
N PRO A 308 -3.43 -5.71 -7.74
CA PRO A 308 -2.77 -6.99 -7.55
C PRO A 308 -1.92 -7.37 -8.77
N VAL A 309 -0.68 -7.83 -8.53
CA VAL A 309 0.27 -8.16 -9.61
C VAL A 309 -0.31 -9.16 -10.61
N ARG A 310 -1.11 -10.14 -10.13
CA ARG A 310 -1.77 -11.14 -10.97
C ARG A 310 -2.75 -10.56 -12.00
N ASN A 311 -3.27 -9.35 -11.75
CA ASN A 311 -4.22 -8.66 -12.64
C ASN A 311 -3.51 -7.75 -13.65
N MET A 312 -2.19 -7.64 -13.59
CA MET A 312 -1.40 -6.87 -14.53
C MET A 312 -1.14 -7.67 -15.82
N PRO A 313 -0.94 -7.00 -16.98
CA PRO A 313 -0.43 -7.66 -18.19
C PRO A 313 0.86 -8.43 -17.90
N THR A 314 1.06 -9.60 -18.54
CA THR A 314 2.18 -10.51 -18.28
C THR A 314 3.55 -9.82 -18.35
N VAL A 315 3.72 -8.91 -19.32
CA VAL A 315 4.96 -8.15 -19.48
C VAL A 315 5.27 -7.33 -18.23
N LEU A 316 4.26 -6.63 -17.68
CA LEU A 316 4.43 -5.83 -16.47
C LEU A 316 4.69 -6.72 -15.24
N GLN A 317 4.10 -7.92 -15.18
CA GLN A 317 4.38 -8.88 -14.11
C GLN A 317 5.87 -9.23 -14.02
N TYR A 318 6.55 -9.41 -15.17
CA TYR A 318 8.00 -9.65 -15.20
C TYR A 318 8.80 -8.46 -14.66
N PHE A 319 8.43 -7.22 -15.00
CA PHE A 319 9.08 -6.04 -14.46
C PHE A 319 8.92 -5.89 -12.95
N THR A 320 7.83 -6.42 -12.36
CA THR A 320 7.65 -6.36 -10.90
C THR A 320 8.67 -7.20 -10.12
N TYR A 321 9.35 -8.18 -10.75
CA TYR A 321 10.39 -8.95 -10.07
C TYR A 321 11.65 -8.13 -9.71
N ILE A 322 11.90 -7.04 -10.44
CA ILE A 322 13.00 -6.11 -10.14
C ILE A 322 12.57 -5.06 -9.10
N ASN A 323 11.29 -5.00 -8.78
CA ASN A 323 10.73 -4.01 -7.88
C ASN A 323 10.84 -4.47 -6.41
N PRO A 324 11.72 -3.87 -5.59
CA PRO A 324 11.87 -4.27 -4.19
C PRO A 324 10.61 -4.00 -3.35
N MET A 325 9.79 -3.00 -3.73
CA MET A 325 8.58 -2.64 -3.00
C MET A 325 7.50 -3.73 -3.08
N ARG A 326 7.43 -4.51 -4.18
CA ARG A 326 6.52 -5.65 -4.31
C ARG A 326 6.74 -6.65 -3.17
N PHE A 327 7.99 -7.05 -2.97
CA PHE A 327 8.36 -8.06 -1.97
C PHE A 327 8.29 -7.51 -0.55
N ALA A 328 8.59 -6.21 -0.38
CA ALA A 328 8.42 -5.55 0.91
C ALA A 328 6.95 -5.49 1.33
N ILE A 329 6.03 -5.15 0.42
CA ILE A 329 4.58 -5.14 0.72
C ILE A 329 4.09 -6.53 1.06
N ASP A 330 4.48 -7.55 0.29
CA ASP A 330 4.09 -8.93 0.55
C ASP A 330 4.61 -9.42 1.89
N GLY A 331 5.91 -9.28 2.14
CA GLY A 331 6.55 -9.65 3.40
C GLY A 331 5.95 -8.91 4.61
N VAL A 332 5.75 -7.60 4.50
CA VAL A 332 5.12 -6.82 5.60
C VAL A 332 3.69 -7.27 5.84
N ARG A 333 2.86 -7.47 4.80
CA ARG A 333 1.48 -7.95 4.98
C ARG A 333 1.43 -9.32 5.65
N ARG A 334 2.27 -10.25 5.20
CA ARG A 334 2.35 -11.60 5.78
C ARG A 334 2.79 -11.58 7.24
N VAL A 335 3.80 -10.78 7.58
CA VAL A 335 4.21 -10.64 8.98
C VAL A 335 3.16 -9.91 9.80
N TYR A 336 2.62 -8.80 9.28
CA TYR A 336 1.72 -7.92 10.03
C TYR A 336 0.38 -8.58 10.33
N ILE A 337 -0.23 -9.23 9.32
CA ILE A 337 -1.61 -9.74 9.38
C ILE A 337 -1.64 -11.25 9.64
N GLU A 338 -0.77 -12.02 8.97
CA GLU A 338 -0.78 -13.48 9.02
C GLU A 338 0.12 -14.02 10.15
N GLY A 339 0.98 -13.17 10.75
CA GLY A 339 1.93 -13.59 11.76
C GLY A 339 3.07 -14.48 11.21
N ALA A 340 3.39 -14.35 9.92
CA ALA A 340 4.37 -15.20 9.26
C ALA A 340 5.74 -15.14 9.94
N SER A 341 6.37 -16.31 10.10
CA SER A 341 7.72 -16.44 10.61
C SER A 341 8.77 -16.08 9.56
N LEU A 342 10.01 -15.82 10.01
CA LEU A 342 11.12 -15.47 9.12
C LEU A 342 11.35 -16.51 8.01
N SER A 343 11.20 -17.81 8.32
CA SER A 343 11.36 -18.88 7.34
C SER A 343 10.32 -18.85 6.23
N MET A 344 9.11 -18.40 6.53
CA MET A 344 7.99 -18.35 5.56
C MET A 344 8.15 -17.22 4.54
N ILE A 345 8.87 -16.14 4.91
CA ILE A 345 9.09 -14.98 4.05
C ILE A 345 10.52 -14.89 3.51
N ALA A 346 11.34 -15.92 3.74
CA ALA A 346 12.74 -15.93 3.33
C ALA A 346 12.94 -15.69 1.83
N SER A 347 12.00 -16.17 0.98
CA SER A 347 12.00 -15.94 -0.46
C SER A 347 11.89 -14.47 -0.85
N ASP A 348 11.22 -13.64 -0.05
CA ASP A 348 10.98 -12.24 -0.36
C ASP A 348 12.23 -11.39 -0.15
N PHE A 349 13.16 -11.85 0.70
CA PHE A 349 14.45 -11.18 0.90
C PHE A 349 15.35 -11.25 -0.33
N ILE A 350 15.31 -12.36 -1.09
CA ILE A 350 16.24 -12.59 -2.19
C ILE A 350 16.18 -11.49 -3.25
N PRO A 351 15.02 -11.11 -3.82
CA PRO A 351 14.95 -10.05 -4.81
C PRO A 351 15.37 -8.69 -4.24
N MET A 352 15.00 -8.38 -3.00
CA MET A 352 15.40 -7.12 -2.35
C MET A 352 16.92 -7.05 -2.14
N LEU A 353 17.54 -8.15 -1.71
CA LEU A 353 18.99 -8.23 -1.57
C LEU A 353 19.72 -8.15 -2.91
N ILE A 354 19.17 -8.74 -3.96
CA ILE A 354 19.73 -8.63 -5.33
C ILE A 354 19.72 -7.17 -5.77
N VAL A 355 18.61 -6.46 -5.58
CA VAL A 355 18.55 -5.02 -5.93
C VAL A 355 19.57 -4.22 -5.13
N ALA A 356 19.70 -4.46 -3.83
CA ALA A 356 20.72 -3.81 -3.00
C ALA A 356 22.15 -4.15 -3.46
N ALA A 357 22.42 -5.43 -3.75
CA ALA A 357 23.72 -5.91 -4.20
C ALA A 357 24.12 -5.38 -5.58
N VAL A 358 23.17 -5.01 -6.42
CA VAL A 358 23.44 -4.39 -7.72
C VAL A 358 23.57 -2.87 -7.59
N THR A 359 22.64 -2.22 -6.90
CA THR A 359 22.56 -0.76 -6.84
C THR A 359 23.65 -0.14 -5.97
N MET A 360 24.06 -0.78 -4.86
CA MET A 360 25.14 -0.27 -4.00
C MET A 360 26.52 -0.26 -4.70
N PRO A 361 27.01 -1.36 -5.30
CA PRO A 361 28.25 -1.31 -6.06
C PRO A 361 28.17 -0.40 -7.29
N LEU A 362 26.99 -0.33 -7.96
CA LEU A 362 26.81 0.59 -9.07
C LEU A 362 26.97 2.04 -8.62
N ALA A 363 26.38 2.44 -7.50
CA ALA A 363 26.58 3.75 -6.92
C ALA A 363 28.07 4.01 -6.60
N ALA A 364 28.76 3.05 -5.97
CA ALA A 364 30.20 3.16 -5.66
C ALA A 364 31.06 3.31 -6.91
N TRP A 365 30.76 2.52 -7.96
CA TRP A 365 31.44 2.59 -9.24
C TRP A 365 31.23 3.96 -9.91
N MET A 366 29.99 4.45 -9.93
CA MET A 366 29.66 5.75 -10.50
C MET A 366 30.33 6.91 -9.75
N PHE A 367 30.40 6.83 -8.42
CA PHE A 367 31.17 7.80 -7.63
C PHE A 367 32.62 7.82 -8.03
N ARG A 368 33.24 6.67 -8.24
CA ARG A 368 34.67 6.56 -8.62
C ARG A 368 34.94 7.08 -10.03
N HIS A 369 34.08 6.82 -11.03
CA HIS A 369 34.31 7.15 -12.42
C HIS A 369 33.92 8.58 -12.83
N LYS A 370 33.09 9.26 -12.05
CA LYS A 370 32.81 10.69 -12.27
C LYS A 370 33.88 11.61 -11.67
N LEU A 371 34.95 11.03 -11.18
CA LEU A 371 36.09 11.69 -10.56
C LEU A 371 37.33 11.79 -11.49
N GLY A 372 37.24 11.25 -12.71
CA GLY A 372 38.25 11.33 -13.75
C GLY A 372 37.92 12.37 -14.81
#